data_de0f3bdf432c5add6bf7ddc7494af014
#
_entry.id   de0f3bdf432c5add6bf7ddc7494af014
#
_cell.length_a   1.000
_cell.length_b   1.000
_cell.length_c   1.000
_cell.angle_alpha   90.00
_cell.angle_beta   90.00
_cell.angle_gamma   90.00
#
_symmetry.space_group_name_H-M   'P 1'
#
loop_
_entity.id
_entity.type
_entity.pdbx_description
1 polymer ?
#
loop_
_entity_poly.entity_id
_entity_poly.type
_entity_poly.pdbx_seq_one_letter_code
_entity_poly.pdbx_strand_id
1 'polypeptide(L)' 'MDCKVGTIRQIHRSLVEHGYHISEHALREWVRGKQIPAVYSGNTAYVCYDNVIAYLNYQALTI' A
#
# COMPACT_ATOMS: atom_id res chain seq x y z
N MET A 1 -1.14 13.17 13.92
CA MET A 1 -0.91 11.80 13.53
C MET A 1 -0.44 11.77 12.09
N ASP A 2 0.75 11.28 11.88
CA ASP A 2 1.38 11.40 10.57
C ASP A 2 1.16 10.16 9.74
N CYS A 3 0.18 10.25 8.81
CA CYS A 3 -0.01 9.19 7.84
C CYS A 3 1.07 9.33 6.77
N LYS A 4 1.87 8.30 6.62
CA LYS A 4 2.94 8.31 5.64
C LYS A 4 2.34 8.06 4.25
N VAL A 5 2.41 9.07 3.41
CA VAL A 5 1.87 8.98 2.05
C VAL A 5 3.02 9.06 1.05
N GLY A 6 2.96 8.21 0.04
CA GLY A 6 3.98 8.23 -0.98
C GLY A 6 3.55 7.41 -2.19
N THR A 7 4.46 7.33 -3.18
CA THR A 7 4.19 6.53 -4.36
C THR A 7 4.19 5.05 -3.98
N ILE A 8 3.66 4.22 -4.88
CA ILE A 8 3.64 2.77 -4.65
C ILE A 8 5.04 2.26 -4.38
N ARG A 9 6.03 2.73 -5.12
CA ARG A 9 7.41 2.31 -4.94
C ARG A 9 7.95 2.70 -3.56
N GLN A 10 7.67 3.92 -3.13
CA GLN A 10 8.14 4.40 -1.82
C GLN A 10 7.49 3.62 -0.69
N ILE A 11 6.21 3.37 -0.79
CA ILE A 11 5.49 2.62 0.24
C ILE A 11 5.95 1.17 0.26
N HIS A 12 6.18 0.58 -0.91
CA HIS A 12 6.71 -0.78 -0.99
C HIS A 12 8.07 -0.90 -0.28
N ARG A 13 8.95 0.08 -0.50
CA ARG A 13 10.24 0.08 0.16
C ARG A 13 10.08 0.13 1.69
N SER A 14 9.18 0.98 2.17
CA SER A 14 8.92 1.07 3.61
C SER A 14 8.40 -0.25 4.16
N LEU A 15 7.52 -0.91 3.42
CA LEU A 15 6.99 -2.21 3.85
C LEU A 15 8.09 -3.24 3.98
N VAL A 16 8.98 -3.30 3.00
CA VAL A 16 10.09 -4.26 3.04
C VAL A 16 10.99 -3.97 4.23
N GLU A 17 11.26 -2.70 4.51
CA GLU A 17 12.09 -2.31 5.64
C GLU A 17 11.47 -2.72 6.98
N HIS A 18 10.16 -2.82 7.03
CA HIS A 18 9.43 -3.20 8.25
C HIS A 18 9.08 -4.69 8.29
N GLY A 19 9.64 -5.48 7.39
CA GLY A 19 9.47 -6.92 7.42
C GLY A 19 8.28 -7.46 6.65
N TYR A 20 7.59 -6.63 5.90
CA TYR A 20 6.47 -7.09 5.08
C TYR A 20 6.99 -7.54 3.72
N HIS A 21 6.93 -8.84 3.46
CA HIS A 21 7.48 -9.42 2.24
C HIS A 21 6.40 -9.55 1.16
N ILE A 22 6.03 -8.43 0.60
CA ILE A 22 5.07 -8.42 -0.51
C ILE A 22 5.75 -7.78 -1.72
N SER A 23 5.34 -8.20 -2.90
CA SER A 23 5.93 -7.67 -4.12
C SER A 23 5.30 -6.33 -4.47
N GLU A 24 6.05 -5.52 -5.20
CA GLU A 24 5.54 -4.26 -5.71
C GLU A 24 4.37 -4.51 -6.66
N HIS A 25 4.44 -5.58 -7.43
CA HIS A 25 3.38 -5.95 -8.34
C HIS A 25 2.07 -6.22 -7.60
N ALA A 26 2.13 -6.96 -6.51
CA ALA A 26 0.94 -7.25 -5.71
C ALA A 26 0.32 -5.96 -5.17
N LEU A 27 1.17 -5.09 -4.62
CA LEU A 27 0.70 -3.81 -4.10
C LEU A 27 0.03 -2.98 -5.19
N ARG A 28 0.63 -2.95 -6.37
CA ARG A 28 0.10 -2.20 -7.49
C ARG A 28 -1.26 -2.75 -7.94
N GLU A 29 -1.41 -4.07 -7.96
CA GLU A 29 -2.66 -4.69 -8.32
C GLU A 29 -3.77 -4.39 -7.31
N TRP A 30 -3.45 -4.38 -6.03
CA TRP A 30 -4.43 -4.06 -5.01
C TRP A 30 -4.91 -2.61 -5.14
N VAL A 31 -4.00 -1.70 -5.45
CA VAL A 31 -4.35 -0.31 -5.65
C VAL A 31 -5.19 -0.15 -6.91
N ARG A 32 -4.81 -0.82 -7.98
CA ARG A 32 -5.55 -0.77 -9.24
C ARG A 32 -6.97 -1.32 -9.07
N GLY A 33 -7.12 -2.37 -8.29
CA GLY A 33 -8.42 -2.98 -8.02
C GLY A 33 -9.25 -2.23 -7.00
N LYS A 34 -8.76 -1.09 -6.54
CA LYS A 34 -9.43 -0.23 -5.56
C LYS A 34 -9.62 -0.91 -4.21
N GLN A 35 -8.82 -1.91 -3.92
CA GLN A 35 -8.84 -2.57 -2.62
C GLN A 35 -8.10 -1.73 -1.59
N ILE A 36 -7.12 -0.94 -2.04
CA ILE A 36 -6.41 0.00 -1.19
C ILE A 36 -6.69 1.41 -1.74
N PRO A 37 -7.20 2.33 -0.92
CA PRO A 37 -7.46 3.68 -1.38
C PRO A 37 -6.19 4.37 -1.88
N ALA A 38 -6.33 5.11 -2.97
CA ALA A 38 -5.20 5.83 -3.54
C ALA A 38 -5.69 7.15 -4.12
N VAL A 39 -4.81 8.12 -4.13
CA VAL A 39 -5.06 9.41 -4.76
C VAL A 39 -4.17 9.50 -5.99
N TYR A 40 -4.75 9.87 -7.11
CA TYR A 40 -4.00 9.96 -8.36
C TYR A 40 -3.69 11.42 -8.67
N SER A 41 -2.43 11.67 -9.02
CA SER A 41 -2.00 12.97 -9.51
C SER A 41 -1.29 12.72 -10.83
N GLY A 42 -1.96 13.07 -11.93
CA GLY A 42 -1.45 12.70 -13.24
C GLY A 42 -1.44 11.21 -13.40
N ASN A 43 -0.28 10.65 -13.70
CA ASN A 43 -0.12 9.21 -13.87
C ASN A 43 0.42 8.51 -12.62
N THR A 44 0.53 9.26 -11.51
CA THR A 44 1.12 8.72 -10.29
C THR A 44 0.05 8.45 -9.24
N ALA A 45 0.09 7.25 -8.67
CA ALA A 45 -0.81 6.89 -7.57
C ALA A 45 -0.06 7.10 -6.26
N TYR A 46 -0.72 7.78 -5.31
CA TYR A 46 -0.19 8.00 -3.97
C TYR A 46 -1.04 7.22 -2.99
N VAL A 47 -0.40 6.44 -2.16
CA VAL A 47 -1.11 5.61 -1.18
C VAL A 47 -0.61 5.94 0.22
N CYS A 48 -1.46 5.67 1.21
CA CYS A 48 -1.12 5.87 2.61
C CYS A 48 -0.59 4.56 3.18
N TYR A 49 0.55 4.62 3.85
CA TYR A 49 1.17 3.44 4.46
C TYR A 49 0.19 2.76 5.42
N ASP A 50 -0.51 3.54 6.24
CA ASP A 50 -1.44 2.98 7.21
C ASP A 50 -2.58 2.22 6.54
N ASN A 51 -3.03 2.70 5.39
CA ASN A 51 -4.09 2.01 4.65
C ASN A 51 -3.62 0.66 4.13
N VAL A 52 -2.36 0.57 3.71
CA VAL A 52 -1.79 -0.69 3.26
C VAL A 52 -1.68 -1.67 4.41
N ILE A 53 -1.20 -1.21 5.56
CA ILE A 53 -1.09 -2.06 6.74
C ILE A 53 -2.47 -2.56 7.18
N ALA A 54 -3.46 -1.68 7.17
CA ALA A 54 -4.83 -2.06 7.55
C ALA A 54 -5.37 -3.14 6.60
N TYR A 55 -5.09 -3.00 5.31
CA TYR A 55 -5.54 -3.99 4.33
C TYR A 55 -4.88 -5.34 4.58
N LEU A 56 -3.58 -5.35 4.85
CA LEU A 56 -2.85 -6.58 5.11
C LEU A 56 -3.38 -7.27 6.37
N ASN A 57 -3.64 -6.50 7.42
CA ASN A 57 -4.18 -7.05 8.65
C ASN A 57 -5.57 -7.62 8.43
N TYR A 58 -6.38 -6.94 7.65
CA TYR A 58 -7.73 -7.41 7.35
C TYR A 58 -7.68 -8.75 6.62
N GLN A 59 -6.81 -8.87 5.63
CA GLN A 59 -6.68 -10.11 4.87
C GLN A 59 -6.19 -11.25 5.76
N ALA A 60 -5.27 -10.96 6.67
CA ALA A 60 -4.76 -11.98 7.59
C ALA A 60 -5.86 -12.49 8.53
N LEU A 61 -6.77 -11.60 8.91
CA LEU A 61 -7.84 -11.97 9.85
C LEU A 61 -8.99 -12.73 9.19
N THR A 62 -9.12 -12.64 7.88
CA THR A 62 -10.23 -13.27 7.16
C THR A 62 -9.91 -14.67 6.64
N ILE A 63 -8.75 -15.16 6.90
CA ILE A 63 -8.34 -16.50 6.47
C ILE A 63 -8.89 -17.58 7.41
#